data_0f044984fff0cabf149b3fa210be261e
#
_entry.id   0f044984fff0cabf149b3fa210be261e
#
_cell.length_a   1.000
_cell.length_b   1.000
_cell.length_c   1.000
_cell.angle_alpha   90.00
_cell.angle_beta   90.00
_cell.angle_gamma   90.00
#
_symmetry.space_group_name_H-M   'P 1'
#
loop_
_entity.id
_entity.type
_entity.pdbx_description
1 polymer ?
#
loop_
_entity_poly.entity_id
_entity_poly.type
_entity_poly.pdbx_seq_one_letter_code
_entity_poly.pdbx_strand_id
1 'polypeptide(L)'
;MRILVLGAGKMGSFFVDLLSFEHTTAVYDVDPRRLRFMYNTERFTDLQEIDAFNPELVINAVTLKNTLSVFAQVMPHLSLDCILSDIASVKTGLREFYATCNHRFVSTHPMFGPTFANLGALSNENAIIITEGDYMGRIFFKDLYSRLGLHISEYTFDGHDETVAYSIGIPFVSTFVFSAVMKHQDAPGTTFKRHMAIAKGVLGEDDCLLRDRKSVV
;
A
#
# COMPACT_ATOMS: atom_id res chain seq x y z
N MET A 1 16.76 -3.35 12.43
CA MET A 1 16.91 -3.11 10.97
C MET A 1 16.79 -1.63 10.66
N ARG A 2 17.44 -1.18 9.60
CA ARG A 2 17.18 0.15 9.00
C ARG A 2 16.16 -0.03 7.90
N ILE A 3 15.01 0.64 8.05
CA ILE A 3 13.88 0.53 7.14
C ILE A 3 13.57 1.90 6.54
N LEU A 4 13.57 1.98 5.21
CA LEU A 4 13.19 3.19 4.48
C LEU A 4 11.77 3.04 3.96
N VAL A 5 10.91 4.01 4.28
CA VAL A 5 9.55 4.10 3.72
C VAL A 5 9.53 5.17 2.64
N LEU A 6 9.08 4.82 1.44
CA LEU A 6 8.92 5.74 0.33
C LEU A 6 7.48 6.25 0.28
N GLY A 7 7.31 7.55 0.43
CA GLY A 7 6.01 8.23 0.48
C GLY A 7 5.48 8.43 1.90
N ALA A 8 5.31 9.68 2.30
CA ALA A 8 4.71 10.09 3.57
C ALA A 8 3.19 10.32 3.44
N GLY A 9 2.52 9.48 2.64
CA GLY A 9 1.06 9.40 2.58
C GLY A 9 0.48 8.67 3.79
N LYS A 10 -0.85 8.43 3.78
CA LYS A 10 -1.54 7.77 4.89
C LYS A 10 -0.95 6.39 5.24
N MET A 11 -0.69 5.54 4.21
CA MET A 11 -0.09 4.22 4.43
C MET A 11 1.38 4.30 4.85
N GLY A 12 2.16 5.20 4.21
CA GLY A 12 3.56 5.39 4.61
C GLY A 12 3.69 5.86 6.05
N SER A 13 2.88 6.84 6.47
CA SER A 13 2.85 7.30 7.86
C SER A 13 2.47 6.17 8.82
N PHE A 14 1.47 5.36 8.48
CA PHE A 14 1.08 4.18 9.26
C PHE A 14 2.26 3.21 9.46
N PHE A 15 2.99 2.87 8.39
CA PHE A 15 4.14 1.97 8.50
C PHE A 15 5.29 2.58 9.29
N VAL A 16 5.57 3.87 9.12
CA VAL A 16 6.59 4.57 9.92
C VAL A 16 6.23 4.54 11.40
N ASP A 17 5.01 4.92 11.76
CA ASP A 17 4.55 4.92 13.15
C ASP A 17 4.65 3.52 13.78
N LEU A 18 4.26 2.49 13.01
CA LEU A 18 4.31 1.11 13.48
C LEU A 18 5.74 0.60 13.69
N LEU A 19 6.64 0.89 12.75
CA LEU A 19 7.98 0.31 12.70
C LEU A 19 9.01 1.08 13.54
N SER A 20 8.79 2.36 13.80
CA SER A 20 9.73 3.22 14.54
C SER A 20 9.94 2.82 16.00
N PHE A 21 9.07 2.00 16.57
CA PHE A 21 9.23 1.49 17.95
C PHE A 21 10.31 0.41 18.08
N GLU A 22 10.57 -0.36 17.02
CA GLU A 22 11.46 -1.53 17.06
C GLU A 22 12.62 -1.43 16.07
N HIS A 23 12.55 -0.50 15.13
CA HIS A 23 13.49 -0.35 14.03
C HIS A 23 13.99 1.09 13.89
N THR A 24 15.15 1.26 13.29
CA THR A 24 15.60 2.57 12.82
C THR A 24 14.90 2.86 11.52
N THR A 25 14.03 3.86 11.49
CA THR A 25 13.23 4.20 10.31
C THR A 25 13.67 5.49 9.67
N ALA A 26 13.56 5.54 8.35
CA ALA A 26 13.60 6.78 7.57
C ALA A 26 12.38 6.84 6.66
N VAL A 27 11.95 8.03 6.32
CA VAL A 27 10.89 8.26 5.34
C VAL A 27 11.36 9.28 4.30
N TYR A 28 11.14 8.95 3.03
CA TYR A 28 11.41 9.83 1.90
C TYR A 28 10.11 10.28 1.26
N ASP A 29 9.95 11.58 1.07
CA ASP A 29 8.87 12.15 0.25
C ASP A 29 9.37 13.41 -0.46
N VAL A 30 8.99 13.58 -1.72
CA VAL A 30 9.33 14.76 -2.53
C VAL A 30 8.64 16.04 -2.01
N ASP A 31 7.56 15.92 -1.23
CA ASP A 31 6.87 17.04 -0.60
C ASP A 31 7.26 17.17 0.89
N PRO A 32 8.14 18.12 1.26
CA PRO A 32 8.61 18.28 2.64
C PRO A 32 7.47 18.60 3.63
N ARG A 33 6.34 19.11 3.14
CA ARG A 33 5.17 19.41 4.00
C ARG A 33 4.57 18.14 4.58
N ARG A 34 4.64 17.01 3.87
CA ARG A 34 4.16 15.71 4.33
C ARG A 34 5.03 15.13 5.44
N LEU A 35 6.31 15.48 5.47
CA LEU A 35 7.27 15.02 6.47
C LEU A 35 7.14 15.79 7.81
N ARG A 36 6.43 16.91 7.82
CA ARG A 36 6.37 17.83 8.97
C ARG A 36 5.94 17.14 10.27
N PHE A 37 5.04 16.19 10.21
CA PHE A 37 4.45 15.52 11.35
C PHE A 37 4.95 14.08 11.54
N MET A 38 6.02 13.70 10.84
CA MET A 38 6.65 12.40 11.00
C MET A 38 7.67 12.48 12.16
N TYR A 39 7.35 11.83 13.25
CA TYR A 39 8.19 11.83 14.46
C TYR A 39 8.86 10.45 14.62
N ASN A 40 9.93 10.38 15.40
CA ASN A 40 10.71 9.15 15.66
C ASN A 40 11.27 8.47 14.40
N THR A 41 11.53 9.24 13.35
CA THR A 41 12.05 8.74 12.07
C THR A 41 12.95 9.80 11.43
N GLU A 42 13.94 9.37 10.67
CA GLU A 42 14.68 10.27 9.79
C GLU A 42 13.81 10.70 8.62
N ARG A 43 13.96 11.94 8.15
CA ARG A 43 13.10 12.54 7.13
C ARG A 43 13.95 13.02 5.98
N PHE A 44 13.80 12.39 4.83
CA PHE A 44 14.60 12.64 3.63
C PHE A 44 13.79 13.34 2.56
N THR A 45 14.39 14.32 1.93
CA THR A 45 13.88 14.99 0.72
C THR A 45 14.86 14.87 -0.44
N ASP A 46 16.09 14.46 -0.16
CA ASP A 46 17.13 14.19 -1.14
C ASP A 46 17.43 12.69 -1.18
N LEU A 47 17.57 12.15 -2.38
CA LEU A 47 17.91 10.74 -2.60
C LEU A 47 19.32 10.38 -2.06
N GLN A 48 20.24 11.33 -2.03
CA GLN A 48 21.59 11.13 -1.49
C GLN A 48 21.61 10.82 0.01
N GLU A 49 20.58 11.23 0.76
CA GLU A 49 20.46 10.89 2.17
C GLU A 49 20.24 9.39 2.39
N ILE A 50 19.68 8.70 1.38
CA ILE A 50 19.44 7.25 1.38
C ILE A 50 20.74 6.46 1.38
N ASP A 51 21.78 6.94 0.64
CA ASP A 51 23.11 6.29 0.59
C ASP A 51 23.73 6.21 1.99
N ALA A 52 23.66 7.30 2.75
CA ALA A 52 24.21 7.37 4.10
C ALA A 52 23.41 6.53 5.10
N PHE A 53 22.09 6.48 4.95
CA PHE A 53 21.19 5.68 5.78
C PHE A 53 21.40 4.17 5.54
N ASN A 54 21.69 3.77 4.31
CA ASN A 54 21.93 2.40 3.88
C ASN A 54 20.85 1.41 4.39
N PRO A 55 19.61 1.50 3.89
CA PRO A 55 18.50 0.68 4.35
C PRO A 55 18.69 -0.80 4.03
N GLU A 56 18.16 -1.66 4.92
CA GLU A 56 18.12 -3.12 4.74
C GLU A 56 16.80 -3.56 4.11
N LEU A 57 15.75 -2.75 4.28
CA LEU A 57 14.42 -2.95 3.71
C LEU A 57 13.88 -1.60 3.23
N VAL A 58 13.31 -1.58 2.03
CA VAL A 58 12.56 -0.45 1.49
C VAL A 58 11.10 -0.84 1.39
N ILE A 59 10.19 -0.02 1.94
CA ILE A 59 8.74 -0.18 1.81
C ILE A 59 8.20 0.94 0.92
N ASN A 60 7.81 0.60 -0.29
CA ASN A 60 7.23 1.56 -1.24
C ASN A 60 5.74 1.73 -0.97
N ALA A 61 5.38 2.88 -0.40
CA ALA A 61 4.03 3.27 -0.02
C ALA A 61 3.52 4.49 -0.82
N VAL A 62 4.11 4.77 -1.97
CA VAL A 62 3.64 5.83 -2.88
C VAL A 62 2.38 5.38 -3.63
N THR A 63 1.76 6.31 -4.37
CA THR A 63 0.60 5.99 -5.22
C THR A 63 0.97 4.97 -6.30
N LEU A 64 0.01 4.13 -6.71
CA LEU A 64 0.22 3.04 -7.69
C LEU A 64 0.96 3.50 -8.94
N LYS A 65 0.53 4.61 -9.55
CA LYS A 65 1.15 5.15 -10.77
C LYS A 65 2.63 5.51 -10.62
N ASN A 66 3.08 5.78 -9.41
CA ASN A 66 4.45 6.21 -9.11
C ASN A 66 5.33 5.07 -8.60
N THR A 67 4.77 3.90 -8.31
CA THR A 67 5.49 2.79 -7.64
C THR A 67 6.74 2.39 -8.41
N LEU A 68 6.63 2.11 -9.70
CA LEU A 68 7.76 1.67 -10.53
C LEU A 68 8.78 2.79 -10.75
N SER A 69 8.30 4.01 -11.01
CA SER A 69 9.21 5.16 -11.24
C SER A 69 10.00 5.53 -10.00
N VAL A 70 9.41 5.43 -8.81
CA VAL A 70 10.10 5.72 -7.54
C VAL A 70 11.11 4.62 -7.23
N PHE A 71 10.81 3.35 -7.47
CA PHE A 71 11.81 2.29 -7.38
C PHE A 71 13.01 2.55 -8.30
N ALA A 72 12.77 2.89 -9.57
CA ALA A 72 13.83 3.18 -10.51
C ALA A 72 14.73 4.35 -10.07
N GLN A 73 14.17 5.35 -9.40
CA GLN A 73 14.92 6.50 -8.87
C GLN A 73 15.74 6.13 -7.62
N VAL A 74 15.20 5.29 -6.74
CA VAL A 74 15.81 4.97 -5.45
C VAL A 74 16.85 3.84 -5.55
N MET A 75 16.66 2.88 -6.44
CA MET A 75 17.55 1.71 -6.58
C MET A 75 19.04 2.06 -6.71
N PRO A 76 19.47 3.11 -7.46
CA PRO A 76 20.88 3.49 -7.52
C PRO A 76 21.51 3.88 -6.18
N HIS A 77 20.68 4.21 -5.17
CA HIS A 77 21.06 4.61 -3.82
C HIS A 77 20.97 3.46 -2.79
N LEU A 78 20.71 2.22 -3.26
CA LEU A 78 20.52 1.07 -2.39
C LEU A 78 21.67 0.06 -2.55
N SER A 79 22.08 -0.54 -1.44
CA SER A 79 22.89 -1.75 -1.48
C SER A 79 22.13 -2.90 -2.16
N LEU A 80 22.79 -3.75 -2.92
CA LEU A 80 22.20 -4.94 -3.54
C LEU A 80 21.62 -5.94 -2.50
N ASP A 81 22.05 -5.87 -1.25
CA ASP A 81 21.51 -6.68 -0.15
C ASP A 81 20.19 -6.13 0.37
N CYS A 82 19.81 -4.90 0.01
CA CYS A 82 18.55 -4.29 0.41
C CYS A 82 17.36 -5.03 -0.23
N ILE A 83 16.36 -5.35 0.58
CA ILE A 83 15.11 -5.96 0.10
C ILE A 83 14.16 -4.84 -0.34
N LEU A 84 13.67 -4.92 -1.57
CA LEU A 84 12.60 -4.03 -2.06
C LEU A 84 11.24 -4.58 -1.64
N SER A 85 10.37 -3.72 -1.15
CA SER A 85 8.98 -4.10 -0.87
C SER A 85 7.99 -3.08 -1.40
N ASP A 86 6.88 -3.55 -1.94
CA ASP A 86 5.70 -2.75 -2.24
C ASP A 86 4.50 -3.19 -1.41
N ILE A 87 3.58 -2.26 -1.20
CA ILE A 87 2.28 -2.48 -0.56
C ILE A 87 1.13 -2.18 -1.53
N ALA A 88 1.40 -2.21 -2.82
CA ALA A 88 0.47 -1.83 -3.86
C ALA A 88 -0.76 -2.74 -3.90
N SER A 89 -1.94 -2.15 -4.05
CA SER A 89 -3.22 -2.89 -4.18
C SER A 89 -3.42 -3.51 -5.55
N VAL A 90 -2.63 -3.13 -6.54
CA VAL A 90 -2.63 -3.67 -7.91
C VAL A 90 -1.19 -3.98 -8.29
N LYS A 91 -0.96 -5.19 -8.83
CA LYS A 91 0.39 -5.68 -9.11
C LYS A 91 0.83 -5.52 -10.57
N THR A 92 0.06 -4.80 -11.39
CA THR A 92 0.37 -4.59 -12.81
C THR A 92 1.78 -4.01 -12.99
N GLY A 93 2.61 -4.70 -13.77
CA GLY A 93 4.00 -4.31 -14.07
C GLY A 93 5.01 -4.60 -12.95
N LEU A 94 4.56 -4.92 -11.73
CA LEU A 94 5.47 -5.23 -10.61
C LEU A 94 6.16 -6.58 -10.78
N ARG A 95 5.45 -7.59 -11.29
CA ARG A 95 6.02 -8.91 -11.58
C ARG A 95 7.19 -8.81 -12.55
N GLU A 96 6.99 -8.12 -13.68
CA GLU A 96 8.00 -7.91 -14.71
C GLU A 96 9.17 -7.08 -14.20
N PHE A 97 8.87 -6.05 -13.40
CA PHE A 97 9.88 -5.22 -12.75
C PHE A 97 10.77 -6.08 -11.84
N TYR A 98 10.19 -6.84 -10.93
CA TYR A 98 10.95 -7.69 -10.01
C TYR A 98 11.72 -8.81 -10.71
N ALA A 99 11.20 -9.35 -11.81
CA ALA A 99 11.91 -10.35 -12.61
C ALA A 99 13.18 -9.80 -13.29
N THR A 100 13.27 -8.49 -13.48
CA THR A 100 14.40 -7.83 -14.14
C THR A 100 15.31 -7.07 -13.19
N CYS A 101 14.87 -6.80 -11.96
CA CYS A 101 15.71 -6.12 -10.97
C CYS A 101 16.69 -7.10 -10.30
N ASN A 102 17.85 -6.59 -9.89
CA ASN A 102 18.90 -7.40 -9.23
C ASN A 102 18.73 -7.47 -7.69
N HIS A 103 17.71 -6.82 -7.14
CA HIS A 103 17.44 -6.84 -5.71
C HIS A 103 16.52 -7.98 -5.33
N ARG A 104 16.67 -8.49 -4.11
CA ARG A 104 15.65 -9.32 -3.48
C ARG A 104 14.38 -8.50 -3.29
N PHE A 105 13.22 -9.11 -3.36
CA PHE A 105 11.97 -8.39 -3.19
C PHE A 105 10.94 -9.17 -2.35
N VAL A 106 10.00 -8.45 -1.78
CA VAL A 106 8.76 -8.98 -1.23
C VAL A 106 7.61 -8.05 -1.60
N SER A 107 6.57 -8.61 -2.18
CA SER A 107 5.38 -7.83 -2.55
C SER A 107 4.23 -8.20 -1.63
N THR A 108 3.55 -7.20 -1.07
CA THR A 108 2.44 -7.41 -0.14
C THR A 108 1.27 -6.48 -0.46
N HIS A 109 0.09 -6.83 0.02
CA HIS A 109 -1.10 -5.99 -0.09
C HIS A 109 -1.87 -6.02 1.24
N PRO A 110 -1.67 -5.04 2.14
CA PRO A 110 -2.56 -4.81 3.27
C PRO A 110 -3.91 -4.34 2.74
N MET A 111 -4.96 -5.16 2.89
CA MET A 111 -6.27 -4.94 2.27
C MET A 111 -7.16 -4.01 3.13
N PHE A 112 -6.57 -3.00 3.72
CA PHE A 112 -7.27 -1.97 4.49
C PHE A 112 -6.72 -0.58 4.19
N GLY A 113 -7.58 0.43 4.31
CA GLY A 113 -7.15 1.83 4.25
C GLY A 113 -6.92 2.38 5.65
N PRO A 114 -5.86 3.16 5.92
CA PRO A 114 -5.57 3.70 7.24
C PRO A 114 -6.64 4.67 7.75
N THR A 115 -7.50 5.15 6.88
CA THR A 115 -8.65 6.01 7.24
C THR A 115 -9.77 5.23 7.94
N PHE A 116 -9.86 3.93 7.66
CA PHE A 116 -10.88 3.03 8.22
C PHE A 116 -10.29 2.07 9.26
N ALA A 117 -8.97 1.98 9.35
CA ALA A 117 -8.28 1.13 10.31
C ALA A 117 -8.33 1.77 11.70
N ASN A 118 -9.30 1.36 12.49
CA ASN A 118 -9.13 1.43 13.93
C ASN A 118 -8.10 0.35 14.30
N LEU A 119 -6.94 0.74 14.82
CA LEU A 119 -5.89 -0.21 15.25
C LEU A 119 -6.43 -1.32 16.17
N GLY A 120 -7.50 -1.03 16.93
CA GLY A 120 -8.22 -2.01 17.75
C GLY A 120 -9.14 -2.97 16.96
N ALA A 121 -9.34 -2.78 15.67
CA ALA A 121 -10.24 -3.58 14.82
C ALA A 121 -9.56 -4.23 13.62
N LEU A 122 -8.23 -4.18 13.53
CA LEU A 122 -7.47 -4.78 12.43
C LEU A 122 -7.60 -6.31 12.37
N SER A 123 -8.01 -6.96 13.44
CA SER A 123 -8.25 -8.42 13.48
C SER A 123 -9.34 -8.92 12.50
N ASN A 124 -10.14 -8.02 11.93
CA ASN A 124 -11.10 -8.35 10.88
C ASN A 124 -10.60 -8.06 9.46
N GLU A 125 -9.39 -7.53 9.35
CA GLU A 125 -8.82 -7.14 8.07
C GLU A 125 -7.87 -8.21 7.53
N ASN A 126 -7.58 -8.12 6.24
CA ASN A 126 -6.75 -9.10 5.54
C ASN A 126 -5.45 -8.46 5.07
N ALA A 127 -4.43 -9.29 4.88
CA ALA A 127 -3.23 -8.95 4.16
C ALA A 127 -2.84 -10.10 3.22
N ILE A 128 -2.37 -9.76 2.03
CA ILE A 128 -1.84 -10.72 1.07
C ILE A 128 -0.32 -10.58 1.01
N ILE A 129 0.38 -11.70 0.97
CA ILE A 129 1.83 -11.78 0.74
C ILE A 129 2.05 -12.60 -0.53
N ILE A 130 2.82 -12.05 -1.46
CA ILE A 130 3.13 -12.72 -2.73
C ILE A 130 4.21 -13.80 -2.50
N THR A 131 3.93 -15.00 -3.00
CA THR A 131 4.75 -16.20 -2.74
C THR A 131 6.09 -16.20 -3.48
N GLU A 132 6.19 -15.51 -4.61
CA GLU A 132 7.40 -15.39 -5.44
C GLU A 132 8.50 -14.53 -4.81
N GLY A 133 8.19 -13.84 -3.70
CA GLY A 133 9.12 -12.95 -3.01
C GLY A 133 10.21 -13.69 -2.19
N ASP A 134 11.20 -12.91 -1.77
CA ASP A 134 12.28 -13.34 -0.88
C ASP A 134 11.74 -13.94 0.44
N TYR A 135 12.36 -15.03 0.87
CA TYR A 135 11.90 -15.76 2.06
C TYR A 135 11.96 -14.89 3.33
N MET A 136 13.07 -14.18 3.56
CA MET A 136 13.25 -13.36 4.76
C MET A 136 12.30 -12.16 4.76
N GLY A 137 12.12 -11.54 3.61
CA GLY A 137 11.12 -10.46 3.44
C GLY A 137 9.70 -10.96 3.73
N ARG A 138 9.33 -12.14 3.26
CA ARG A 138 8.01 -12.73 3.57
C ARG A 138 7.84 -13.03 5.06
N ILE A 139 8.87 -13.56 5.72
CA ILE A 139 8.85 -13.80 7.19
C ILE A 139 8.66 -12.50 7.94
N PHE A 140 9.38 -11.43 7.56
CA PHE A 140 9.23 -10.11 8.18
C PHE A 140 7.78 -9.61 8.12
N PHE A 141 7.15 -9.64 6.93
CA PHE A 141 5.77 -9.18 6.79
C PHE A 141 4.75 -10.12 7.43
N LYS A 142 4.99 -11.44 7.45
CA LYS A 142 4.14 -12.38 8.19
C LYS A 142 4.15 -12.08 9.69
N ASP A 143 5.31 -11.85 10.27
CA ASP A 143 5.43 -11.49 11.69
C ASP A 143 4.73 -10.16 11.96
N LEU A 144 5.02 -9.13 11.16
CA LEU A 144 4.42 -7.82 11.28
C LEU A 144 2.89 -7.86 11.23
N TYR A 145 2.32 -8.51 10.21
CA TYR A 145 0.88 -8.61 10.01
C TYR A 145 0.20 -9.51 11.07
N SER A 146 0.88 -10.58 11.51
CA SER A 146 0.38 -11.42 12.61
C SER A 146 0.27 -10.64 13.92
N ARG A 147 1.24 -9.81 14.24
CA ARG A 147 1.22 -8.96 15.44
C ARG A 147 0.11 -7.91 15.39
N LEU A 148 -0.27 -7.49 14.20
CA LEU A 148 -1.43 -6.60 13.98
C LEU A 148 -2.78 -7.36 14.05
N GLY A 149 -2.76 -8.69 14.12
CA GLY A 149 -3.95 -9.53 14.15
C GLY A 149 -4.62 -9.72 12.80
N LEU A 150 -3.94 -9.41 11.69
CA LEU A 150 -4.50 -9.54 10.34
C LEU A 150 -4.66 -11.00 9.92
N HIS A 151 -5.68 -11.29 9.14
CA HIS A 151 -5.78 -12.56 8.41
C HIS A 151 -4.83 -12.55 7.21
N ILE A 152 -3.81 -13.43 7.22
CA ILE A 152 -2.78 -13.48 6.19
C ILE A 152 -3.11 -14.55 5.16
N SER A 153 -3.12 -14.17 3.90
CA SER A 153 -3.23 -15.09 2.76
C SER A 153 -1.97 -14.98 1.88
N GLU A 154 -1.53 -16.12 1.33
CA GLU A 154 -0.41 -16.17 0.41
C GLU A 154 -0.92 -16.52 -0.98
N TYR A 155 -0.59 -15.69 -1.96
CA TYR A 155 -0.98 -15.86 -3.37
C TYR A 155 0.22 -15.66 -4.28
N THR A 156 0.17 -16.24 -5.47
CA THR A 156 1.02 -15.81 -6.58
C THR A 156 0.58 -14.44 -7.08
N PHE A 157 1.37 -13.78 -7.93
CA PHE A 157 0.94 -12.54 -8.57
C PHE A 157 -0.39 -12.72 -9.32
N ASP A 158 -0.51 -13.81 -10.08
CA ASP A 158 -1.74 -14.11 -10.85
C ASP A 158 -2.94 -14.34 -9.92
N GLY A 159 -2.77 -15.13 -8.86
CA GLY A 159 -3.82 -15.39 -7.87
C GLY A 159 -4.24 -14.14 -7.08
N HIS A 160 -3.29 -13.23 -6.82
CA HIS A 160 -3.59 -11.94 -6.23
C HIS A 160 -4.49 -11.11 -7.16
N ASP A 161 -4.10 -10.97 -8.44
CA ASP A 161 -4.85 -10.14 -9.39
C ASP A 161 -6.25 -10.68 -9.65
N GLU A 162 -6.42 -12.01 -9.72
CA GLU A 162 -7.73 -12.65 -9.79
C GLU A 162 -8.58 -12.32 -8.54
N THR A 163 -8.00 -12.47 -7.34
CA THR A 163 -8.70 -12.16 -6.08
C THR A 163 -9.11 -10.69 -6.00
N VAL A 164 -8.23 -9.78 -6.39
CA VAL A 164 -8.49 -8.33 -6.37
C VAL A 164 -9.54 -7.94 -7.40
N ALA A 165 -9.55 -8.54 -8.59
CA ALA A 165 -10.59 -8.32 -9.60
C ALA A 165 -11.99 -8.62 -9.04
N TYR A 166 -12.13 -9.69 -8.27
CA TYR A 166 -13.39 -10.06 -7.63
C TYR A 166 -13.72 -9.21 -6.41
N SER A 167 -12.80 -9.12 -5.45
CA SER A 167 -13.07 -8.54 -4.13
C SER A 167 -13.11 -7.02 -4.12
N ILE A 168 -12.43 -6.37 -5.07
CA ILE A 168 -12.36 -4.91 -5.21
C ILE A 168 -13.03 -4.45 -6.51
N GLY A 169 -12.68 -5.05 -7.64
CA GLY A 169 -13.15 -4.61 -8.96
C GLY A 169 -14.67 -4.65 -9.09
N ILE A 170 -15.31 -5.77 -8.80
CA ILE A 170 -16.78 -5.91 -8.91
C ILE A 170 -17.54 -4.94 -7.99
N PRO A 171 -17.21 -4.81 -6.67
CA PRO A 171 -17.82 -3.82 -5.80
C PRO A 171 -17.69 -2.39 -6.31
N PHE A 172 -16.51 -2.02 -6.85
CA PHE A 172 -16.30 -0.69 -7.43
C PHE A 172 -17.17 -0.45 -8.66
N VAL A 173 -17.18 -1.38 -9.62
CA VAL A 173 -18.02 -1.27 -10.82
C VAL A 173 -19.50 -1.12 -10.45
N SER A 174 -20.01 -1.95 -9.54
CA SER A 174 -21.40 -1.86 -9.07
C SER A 174 -21.70 -0.52 -8.42
N THR A 175 -20.77 0.02 -7.63
CA THR A 175 -20.90 1.32 -6.99
C THR A 175 -20.87 2.47 -8.00
N PHE A 176 -20.03 2.42 -9.02
CA PHE A 176 -20.00 3.42 -10.09
C PHE A 176 -21.28 3.41 -10.90
N VAL A 177 -21.79 2.23 -11.29
CA VAL A 177 -23.07 2.11 -11.99
C VAL A 177 -24.21 2.69 -11.13
N PHE A 178 -24.29 2.31 -9.85
CA PHE A 178 -25.26 2.87 -8.93
C PHE A 178 -25.16 4.41 -8.85
N SER A 179 -23.96 4.94 -8.68
CA SER A 179 -23.72 6.38 -8.55
C SER A 179 -24.06 7.16 -9.81
N ALA A 180 -23.87 6.55 -10.99
CA ALA A 180 -24.16 7.19 -12.28
C ALA A 180 -25.68 7.32 -12.57
N VAL A 181 -26.50 6.39 -12.02
CA VAL A 181 -27.95 6.34 -12.34
C VAL A 181 -28.84 6.76 -11.17
N MET A 182 -28.29 6.88 -9.96
CA MET A 182 -29.10 7.21 -8.78
C MET A 182 -29.69 8.61 -8.88
N LYS A 183 -30.92 8.77 -8.38
CA LYS A 183 -31.60 10.05 -8.24
C LYS A 183 -31.95 10.30 -6.78
N HIS A 184 -32.07 11.56 -6.41
CA HIS A 184 -32.55 11.93 -5.07
C HIS A 184 -33.91 11.29 -4.79
N GLN A 185 -34.08 10.79 -3.56
CA GLN A 185 -35.31 10.17 -3.07
C GLN A 185 -35.70 10.84 -1.77
N ASP A 186 -36.96 11.32 -1.68
CA ASP A 186 -37.51 11.91 -0.44
C ASP A 186 -37.77 10.86 0.65
N ALA A 187 -38.07 9.63 0.24
CA ALA A 187 -38.35 8.52 1.15
C ALA A 187 -37.48 7.28 0.79
N PRO A 188 -36.16 7.37 0.96
CA PRO A 188 -35.26 6.27 0.57
C PRO A 188 -35.40 5.08 1.51
N GLY A 189 -35.54 3.88 0.93
CA GLY A 189 -35.54 2.61 1.68
C GLY A 189 -34.15 2.29 2.24
N THR A 190 -34.07 1.33 3.17
CA THR A 190 -32.85 0.94 3.89
C THR A 190 -31.73 0.51 2.94
N THR A 191 -32.05 -0.28 1.91
CA THR A 191 -31.08 -0.76 0.92
C THR A 191 -30.47 0.41 0.16
N PHE A 192 -31.29 1.37 -0.31
CA PHE A 192 -30.81 2.56 -1.00
C PHE A 192 -29.87 3.39 -0.11
N LYS A 193 -30.24 3.60 1.17
CA LYS A 193 -29.40 4.32 2.15
C LYS A 193 -28.04 3.65 2.34
N ARG A 194 -27.99 2.30 2.40
CA ARG A 194 -26.74 1.55 2.51
C ARG A 194 -25.86 1.72 1.27
N HIS A 195 -26.43 1.60 0.07
CA HIS A 195 -25.69 1.84 -1.19
C HIS A 195 -25.17 3.28 -1.29
N MET A 196 -25.97 4.26 -0.85
CA MET A 196 -25.54 5.66 -0.78
C MET A 196 -24.36 5.87 0.16
N ALA A 197 -24.33 5.19 1.31
CA ALA A 197 -23.22 5.28 2.25
C ALA A 197 -21.93 4.69 1.63
N ILE A 198 -22.03 3.53 0.96
CA ILE A 198 -20.92 2.91 0.23
C ILE A 198 -20.44 3.85 -0.89
N ALA A 199 -21.36 4.37 -1.70
CA ALA A 199 -21.04 5.27 -2.81
C ALA A 199 -20.32 6.54 -2.32
N LYS A 200 -20.76 7.13 -1.22
CA LYS A 200 -20.09 8.28 -0.61
C LYS A 200 -18.68 7.95 -0.14
N GLY A 201 -18.47 6.78 0.45
CA GLY A 201 -17.16 6.31 0.86
C GLY A 201 -16.21 6.16 -0.33
N VAL A 202 -16.66 5.46 -1.38
CA VAL A 202 -15.86 5.19 -2.59
C VAL A 202 -15.57 6.48 -3.38
N LEU A 203 -16.58 7.36 -3.55
CA LEU A 203 -16.42 8.61 -4.30
C LEU A 203 -15.70 9.71 -3.51
N GLY A 204 -15.67 9.61 -2.19
CA GLY A 204 -14.94 10.51 -1.30
C GLY A 204 -13.47 10.14 -1.11
N GLU A 205 -13.03 9.00 -1.65
CA GLU A 205 -11.61 8.67 -1.74
C GLU A 205 -10.92 9.60 -2.75
N ASP A 206 -9.65 9.91 -2.47
CA ASP A 206 -8.84 10.85 -3.25
C ASP A 206 -8.90 10.53 -4.75
N ASP A 207 -9.08 11.53 -5.62
CA ASP A 207 -9.18 11.41 -7.09
C ASP A 207 -8.04 10.57 -7.70
N CYS A 208 -6.87 10.56 -7.07
CA CYS A 208 -5.75 9.70 -7.45
C CYS A 208 -6.07 8.21 -7.31
N LEU A 209 -6.71 7.81 -6.21
CA LEU A 209 -7.06 6.41 -5.95
C LEU A 209 -8.11 5.90 -6.95
N LEU A 210 -9.08 6.75 -7.28
CA LEU A 210 -10.13 6.44 -8.26
C LEU A 210 -9.58 6.33 -9.69
N ARG A 211 -8.59 7.14 -10.04
CA ARG A 211 -7.93 7.09 -11.36
C ARG A 211 -7.04 5.86 -11.49
N ASP A 212 -6.28 5.52 -10.45
CA ASP A 212 -5.41 4.35 -10.44
C ASP A 212 -6.22 3.04 -10.57
N ARG A 213 -7.39 2.97 -9.91
CA ARG A 213 -8.28 1.80 -9.98
C ARG A 213 -9.08 1.70 -11.29
N LYS A 214 -9.27 2.78 -12.03
CA LYS A 214 -9.88 2.75 -13.37
C LYS A 214 -9.00 2.09 -14.44
N SER A 215 -7.70 1.98 -14.19
CA SER A 215 -6.78 1.29 -15.11
C SER A 215 -6.80 -0.24 -15.00
N VAL A 216 -7.58 -0.80 -14.07
CA VAL A 216 -7.65 -2.24 -13.75
C VAL A 216 -8.93 -2.90 -14.30
N VAL A 217 -9.85 -2.12 -14.90
CA VAL A 217 -11.11 -2.62 -15.48
C VAL A 217 -11.07 -2.55 -17.00
#